data_5e4eb719e69d289dd6b6244ce95fdd38
#
_entry.id   5e4eb719e69d289dd6b6244ce95fdd38
#
_cell.length_a   1.000
_cell.length_b   1.000
_cell.length_c   1.000
_cell.angle_alpha   90.00
_cell.angle_beta   90.00
_cell.angle_gamma   90.00
#
_symmetry.space_group_name_H-M   'P 1'
#
loop_
_entity.id
_entity.type
_entity.pdbx_description
1 polymer ?
#
loop_
_entity_poly.entity_id
_entity_poly.type
_entity_poly.pdbx_seq_one_letter_code
_entity_poly.pdbx_strand_id
1 'polypeptide(L)'
;MSETITPREIPIISVEDAMVHFPVKRSQIQRLQGKPKQFVQALNGVRLEITRGETLGIVGESGCGKSTLARTLVGLLSATDGRLRFKGQDIATLVGQARRSFNRQVQMIFQDPYGSLNPRMTVGQMLSEALSVHDMRPKHAIPARILELMDLVRLPADSIDKLPHEFSGGQRQRIGISRALAVEPEVLVADELVSALDVSVQAQVVNLLLDLQNKLSLTVLFVAHDLRLVRHISHRVAVMYLGEVVEVGDTQTLYRTPLHPYTQALLRAAPSLDPATRGKNVSLTGELPSPLSPPAGCRFHTRCPNVTDRCRIERPVLTLKASGQKVACHWA
;
A
#
# COMPACT_ATOMS: atom_id res chain seq x y z
N MET A 1 -40.15 -7.91 11.52
CA MET A 1 -39.22 -6.79 11.31
C MET A 1 -38.28 -7.23 10.20
N SER A 2 -38.50 -6.74 8.98
CA SER A 2 -37.69 -7.07 7.81
C SER A 2 -36.36 -6.33 7.94
N GLU A 3 -35.26 -7.07 8.12
CA GLU A 3 -33.92 -6.53 7.94
C GLU A 3 -33.76 -6.09 6.50
N THR A 4 -33.73 -4.78 6.28
CA THR A 4 -33.35 -4.18 5.02
C THR A 4 -31.87 -4.49 4.80
N ILE A 5 -31.57 -5.52 4.02
CA ILE A 5 -30.23 -5.82 3.51
C ILE A 5 -29.85 -4.67 2.59
N THR A 6 -29.13 -3.70 3.11
CA THR A 6 -28.46 -2.67 2.30
C THR A 6 -27.56 -3.38 1.29
N PRO A 7 -27.67 -3.10 -0.02
CA PRO A 7 -26.79 -3.70 -1.02
C PRO A 7 -25.34 -3.40 -0.60
N ARG A 8 -24.52 -4.42 -0.39
CA ARG A 8 -23.08 -4.23 -0.19
C ARG A 8 -22.54 -3.52 -1.43
N GLU A 9 -22.10 -2.29 -1.29
CA GLU A 9 -21.41 -1.58 -2.35
C GLU A 9 -20.27 -2.46 -2.87
N ILE A 10 -20.20 -2.65 -4.19
CA ILE A 10 -19.12 -3.42 -4.83
C ILE A 10 -17.80 -2.70 -4.51
N PRO A 11 -16.82 -3.37 -3.89
CA PRO A 11 -15.54 -2.76 -3.59
C PRO A 11 -14.88 -2.26 -4.88
N ILE A 12 -14.23 -1.10 -4.83
CA ILE A 12 -13.53 -0.56 -6.01
C ILE A 12 -12.36 -1.45 -6.41
N ILE A 13 -11.69 -2.07 -5.41
CA ILE A 13 -10.65 -3.08 -5.60
C ILE A 13 -10.99 -4.29 -4.73
N SER A 14 -10.92 -5.49 -5.29
CA SER A 14 -10.95 -6.75 -4.55
C SER A 14 -9.74 -7.62 -4.90
N VAL A 15 -9.17 -8.24 -3.88
CA VAL A 15 -8.05 -9.17 -3.95
C VAL A 15 -8.51 -10.51 -3.38
N GLU A 16 -8.45 -11.54 -4.20
CA GLU A 16 -8.92 -12.89 -3.89
C GLU A 16 -7.74 -13.86 -3.99
N ASP A 17 -7.24 -14.31 -2.85
CA ASP A 17 -6.15 -15.29 -2.72
C ASP A 17 -4.88 -14.96 -3.54
N ALA A 18 -4.56 -13.68 -3.67
CA ALA A 18 -3.45 -13.25 -4.51
C ALA A 18 -2.11 -13.81 -4.01
N MET A 19 -1.37 -14.42 -4.91
CA MET A 19 -0.01 -14.93 -4.71
C MET A 19 0.95 -14.24 -5.65
N VAL A 20 2.15 -13.89 -5.15
CA VAL A 20 3.25 -13.40 -5.97
C VAL A 20 4.53 -14.08 -5.50
N HIS A 21 5.05 -14.94 -6.37
CA HIS A 21 6.25 -15.73 -6.12
C HIS A 21 7.34 -15.36 -7.12
N PHE A 22 8.48 -14.90 -6.63
CA PHE A 22 9.63 -14.55 -7.48
C PHE A 22 10.62 -15.72 -7.56
N PRO A 23 10.97 -16.19 -8.75
CA PRO A 23 11.96 -17.26 -8.91
C PRO A 23 13.36 -16.75 -8.52
N VAL A 24 14.06 -17.54 -7.72
CA VAL A 24 15.47 -17.28 -7.39
C VAL A 24 16.36 -17.78 -8.53
N LYS A 25 17.27 -16.92 -8.98
CA LYS A 25 18.24 -17.30 -10.00
C LYS A 25 19.17 -18.40 -9.46
N ARG A 26 19.17 -19.57 -10.11
CA ARG A 26 20.10 -20.67 -9.78
C ARG A 26 21.43 -20.45 -10.50
N SER A 27 22.54 -20.68 -9.78
CA SER A 27 23.86 -20.75 -10.40
C SER A 27 23.95 -21.97 -11.35
N GLN A 28 24.91 -21.96 -12.28
CA GLN A 28 25.14 -23.09 -13.18
C GLN A 28 25.42 -24.39 -12.39
N ILE A 29 26.20 -24.29 -11.31
CA ILE A 29 26.53 -25.40 -10.41
C ILE A 29 25.26 -26.00 -9.76
N GLN A 30 24.35 -25.14 -9.26
CA GLN A 30 23.09 -25.59 -8.67
C GLN A 30 22.15 -26.28 -9.68
N ARG A 31 22.22 -25.85 -10.97
CA ARG A 31 21.46 -26.51 -12.07
C ARG A 31 22.03 -27.90 -12.35
N LEU A 32 23.35 -28.04 -12.40
CA LEU A 32 24.04 -29.33 -12.61
C LEU A 32 23.81 -30.30 -11.45
N GLN A 33 23.69 -29.78 -10.23
CA GLN A 33 23.38 -30.56 -9.02
C GLN A 33 21.89 -30.95 -8.90
N GLY A 34 21.03 -30.60 -9.86
CA GLY A 34 19.61 -30.92 -9.83
C GLY A 34 18.81 -30.26 -8.71
N LYS A 35 19.35 -29.20 -8.04
CA LYS A 35 18.64 -28.53 -6.92
C LYS A 35 17.29 -27.97 -7.39
N PRO A 36 16.21 -28.09 -6.62
CA PRO A 36 14.90 -27.59 -6.99
C PRO A 36 14.91 -26.06 -7.14
N LYS A 37 13.99 -25.54 -7.97
CA LYS A 37 13.77 -24.08 -8.08
C LYS A 37 13.22 -23.56 -6.74
N GLN A 38 13.84 -22.51 -6.20
CA GLN A 38 13.35 -21.81 -5.05
C GLN A 38 12.59 -20.55 -5.46
N PHE A 39 11.59 -20.17 -4.66
CA PHE A 39 10.78 -18.98 -4.92
C PHE A 39 10.70 -18.14 -3.63
N VAL A 40 10.86 -16.85 -3.77
CA VAL A 40 10.53 -15.89 -2.71
C VAL A 40 9.00 -15.73 -2.72
N GLN A 41 8.32 -16.18 -1.67
CA GLN A 41 6.87 -16.06 -1.50
C GLN A 41 6.53 -14.65 -0.97
N ALA A 42 6.51 -13.66 -1.85
CA ALA A 42 6.31 -12.27 -1.46
C ALA A 42 4.85 -11.96 -1.06
N LEU A 43 3.88 -12.57 -1.76
CA LEU A 43 2.46 -12.61 -1.36
C LEU A 43 1.98 -14.05 -1.39
N ASN A 44 1.11 -14.41 -0.43
CA ASN A 44 0.66 -15.78 -0.30
C ASN A 44 -0.79 -15.89 0.19
N GLY A 45 -1.74 -15.84 -0.74
CA GLY A 45 -3.17 -15.93 -0.46
C GLY A 45 -3.71 -14.66 0.21
N VAL A 46 -3.30 -13.48 -0.27
CA VAL A 46 -3.82 -12.20 0.23
C VAL A 46 -5.28 -12.05 -0.16
N ARG A 47 -6.13 -11.75 0.84
CA ARG A 47 -7.54 -11.36 0.65
C ARG A 47 -7.77 -9.97 1.21
N LEU A 48 -8.26 -9.07 0.37
CA LEU A 48 -8.45 -7.67 0.74
C LEU A 48 -9.54 -7.04 -0.13
N GLU A 49 -10.32 -6.13 0.46
CA GLU A 49 -11.30 -5.31 -0.24
C GLU A 49 -11.06 -3.85 0.12
N ILE A 50 -11.11 -2.98 -0.89
CA ILE A 50 -10.99 -1.53 -0.72
C ILE A 50 -12.29 -0.91 -1.22
N THR A 51 -12.94 -0.14 -0.35
CA THR A 51 -14.20 0.56 -0.64
C THR A 51 -13.90 1.90 -1.32
N ARG A 52 -14.82 2.36 -2.17
CA ARG A 52 -14.68 3.67 -2.83
C ARG A 52 -14.61 4.80 -1.79
N GLY A 53 -13.69 5.74 -1.96
CA GLY A 53 -13.53 6.91 -1.10
C GLY A 53 -12.87 6.62 0.26
N GLU A 54 -12.49 5.36 0.57
CA GLU A 54 -11.75 5.08 1.79
C GLU A 54 -10.24 5.23 1.61
N THR A 55 -9.55 5.49 2.72
CA THR A 55 -8.11 5.28 2.85
C THR A 55 -7.89 3.99 3.61
N LEU A 56 -7.30 2.98 2.95
CA LEU A 56 -6.85 1.74 3.57
C LEU A 56 -5.35 1.81 3.84
N GLY A 57 -4.97 1.75 5.11
CA GLY A 57 -3.58 1.66 5.54
C GLY A 57 -3.05 0.22 5.46
N ILE A 58 -1.84 0.04 4.94
CA ILE A 58 -1.12 -1.23 4.97
C ILE A 58 0.12 -1.08 5.84
N VAL A 59 0.21 -1.89 6.89
CA VAL A 59 1.33 -1.89 7.84
C VAL A 59 1.95 -3.27 8.01
N GLY A 60 3.19 -3.31 8.49
CA GLY A 60 3.93 -4.54 8.77
C GLY A 60 5.43 -4.30 8.68
N GLU A 61 6.23 -5.27 9.13
CA GLU A 61 7.70 -5.21 9.09
C GLU A 61 8.24 -5.04 7.67
N SER A 62 9.47 -4.51 7.54
CA SER A 62 10.14 -4.43 6.22
C SER A 62 10.27 -5.83 5.61
N GLY A 63 10.04 -5.94 4.30
CA GLY A 63 10.09 -7.23 3.59
C GLY A 63 8.85 -8.12 3.75
N CYS A 64 7.79 -7.71 4.46
CA CYS A 64 6.57 -8.53 4.61
C CYS A 64 5.65 -8.56 3.38
N GLY A 65 5.98 -7.87 2.27
CA GLY A 65 5.22 -7.93 1.01
C GLY A 65 4.38 -6.69 0.68
N LYS A 66 4.38 -5.61 1.49
CA LYS A 66 3.56 -4.39 1.28
C LYS A 66 3.73 -3.76 -0.10
N SER A 67 4.98 -3.44 -0.48
CA SER A 67 5.26 -2.84 -1.79
C SER A 67 4.99 -3.80 -2.95
N THR A 68 5.10 -5.11 -2.73
CA THR A 68 4.69 -6.12 -3.72
C THR A 68 3.18 -6.06 -3.94
N LEU A 69 2.39 -6.00 -2.86
CA LEU A 69 0.93 -5.84 -2.94
C LEU A 69 0.56 -4.54 -3.68
N ALA A 70 1.18 -3.41 -3.28
CA ALA A 70 0.96 -2.11 -3.92
C ALA A 70 1.21 -2.16 -5.43
N ARG A 71 2.36 -2.71 -5.85
CA ARG A 71 2.72 -2.85 -7.28
C ARG A 71 1.83 -3.81 -8.03
N THR A 72 1.35 -4.86 -7.38
CA THR A 72 0.41 -5.80 -8.00
C THR A 72 -0.95 -5.15 -8.22
N LEU A 73 -1.43 -4.34 -7.26
CA LEU A 73 -2.70 -3.62 -7.36
C LEU A 73 -2.74 -2.60 -8.50
N VAL A 74 -1.62 -1.95 -8.81
CA VAL A 74 -1.53 -1.02 -9.96
C VAL A 74 -1.18 -1.73 -11.27
N GLY A 75 -1.03 -3.07 -11.23
CA GLY A 75 -0.73 -3.88 -12.41
C GLY A 75 0.71 -3.75 -12.93
N LEU A 76 1.66 -3.32 -12.08
CA LEU A 76 3.09 -3.33 -12.38
C LEU A 76 3.71 -4.71 -12.16
N LEU A 77 3.10 -5.53 -11.32
CA LEU A 77 3.44 -6.93 -11.11
C LEU A 77 2.21 -7.79 -11.39
N SER A 78 2.43 -8.92 -12.03
CA SER A 78 1.38 -9.92 -12.22
C SER A 78 1.32 -10.85 -11.02
N ALA A 79 0.11 -11.21 -10.59
CA ALA A 79 -0.06 -12.29 -9.63
C ALA A 79 0.37 -13.63 -10.26
N THR A 80 1.00 -14.49 -9.45
CA THR A 80 1.34 -15.87 -9.85
C THR A 80 0.09 -16.74 -9.80
N ASP A 81 -0.81 -16.45 -8.84
CA ASP A 81 -2.11 -17.10 -8.67
C ASP A 81 -3.07 -16.16 -7.92
N GLY A 82 -4.36 -16.51 -7.90
CA GLY A 82 -5.40 -15.66 -7.34
C GLY A 82 -5.90 -14.61 -8.32
N ARG A 83 -6.77 -13.70 -7.86
CA ARG A 83 -7.42 -12.69 -8.70
C ARG A 83 -7.37 -11.32 -8.05
N LEU A 84 -7.13 -10.31 -8.87
CA LEU A 84 -7.27 -8.91 -8.50
C LEU A 84 -8.30 -8.27 -9.43
N ARG A 85 -9.29 -7.63 -8.86
CA ARG A 85 -10.34 -6.97 -9.63
C ARG A 85 -10.40 -5.49 -9.33
N PHE A 86 -10.58 -4.71 -10.37
CA PHE A 86 -10.91 -3.30 -10.31
C PHE A 86 -12.33 -3.09 -10.85
N LYS A 87 -13.23 -2.54 -10.03
CA LYS A 87 -14.65 -2.39 -10.38
C LYS A 87 -15.29 -3.69 -10.91
N GLY A 88 -14.94 -4.82 -10.27
CA GLY A 88 -15.42 -6.16 -10.63
C GLY A 88 -14.71 -6.81 -11.82
N GLN A 89 -13.88 -6.09 -12.58
CA GLN A 89 -13.14 -6.64 -13.73
C GLN A 89 -11.76 -7.13 -13.30
N ASP A 90 -11.37 -8.32 -13.74
CA ASP A 90 -10.04 -8.88 -13.47
C ASP A 90 -8.95 -8.09 -14.20
N ILE A 91 -8.01 -7.51 -13.44
CA ILE A 91 -6.93 -6.68 -13.99
C ILE A 91 -5.98 -7.46 -14.91
N ALA A 92 -5.84 -8.78 -14.71
CA ALA A 92 -4.99 -9.63 -15.53
C ALA A 92 -5.53 -9.81 -16.96
N THR A 93 -6.84 -9.65 -17.16
CA THR A 93 -7.51 -9.81 -18.47
C THR A 93 -7.62 -8.51 -19.27
N LEU A 94 -7.29 -7.37 -18.65
CA LEU A 94 -7.41 -6.08 -19.30
C LEU A 94 -6.36 -5.90 -20.41
N VAL A 95 -6.82 -5.57 -21.60
CA VAL A 95 -5.99 -5.32 -22.80
C VAL A 95 -6.42 -4.03 -23.51
N GLY A 96 -5.55 -3.48 -24.35
CA GLY A 96 -5.87 -2.34 -25.21
C GLY A 96 -6.41 -1.12 -24.45
N GLN A 97 -7.56 -0.63 -24.83
CA GLN A 97 -8.18 0.57 -24.24
C GLN A 97 -8.63 0.35 -22.79
N ALA A 98 -9.14 -0.85 -22.44
CA ALA A 98 -9.51 -1.18 -21.07
C ALA A 98 -8.30 -1.10 -20.13
N ARG A 99 -7.12 -1.59 -20.56
CA ARG A 99 -5.88 -1.48 -19.81
C ARG A 99 -5.41 -0.02 -19.66
N ARG A 100 -5.52 0.78 -20.72
CA ARG A 100 -5.21 2.23 -20.65
C ARG A 100 -6.13 2.95 -19.67
N SER A 101 -7.43 2.66 -19.70
CA SER A 101 -8.41 3.21 -18.77
C SER A 101 -8.10 2.84 -17.32
N PHE A 102 -7.78 1.56 -17.05
CA PHE A 102 -7.34 1.11 -15.73
C PHE A 102 -6.09 1.85 -15.27
N ASN A 103 -5.04 1.92 -16.10
CA ASN A 103 -3.79 2.61 -15.75
C ASN A 103 -4.00 4.09 -15.46
N ARG A 104 -4.99 4.75 -16.11
CA ARG A 104 -5.37 6.13 -15.80
C ARG A 104 -6.07 6.24 -14.44
N GLN A 105 -7.01 5.32 -14.17
CA GLN A 105 -7.86 5.38 -12.98
C GLN A 105 -7.14 4.92 -11.70
N VAL A 106 -6.08 4.12 -11.83
CA VAL A 106 -5.30 3.61 -10.70
C VAL A 106 -3.86 4.08 -10.84
N GLN A 107 -3.45 5.03 -10.01
CA GLN A 107 -2.14 5.65 -10.06
C GLN A 107 -1.30 5.31 -8.84
N MET A 108 0.02 5.25 -9.03
CA MET A 108 0.98 4.99 -7.95
C MET A 108 1.89 6.18 -7.72
N ILE A 109 2.07 6.52 -6.45
CA ILE A 109 3.10 7.43 -6.00
C ILE A 109 4.21 6.57 -5.38
N PHE A 110 5.41 6.65 -5.96
CA PHE A 110 6.54 5.81 -5.58
C PHE A 110 7.28 6.33 -4.35
N GLN A 111 7.91 5.42 -3.64
CA GLN A 111 8.73 5.65 -2.45
C GLN A 111 9.89 6.61 -2.70
N ASP A 112 10.59 6.47 -3.85
CA ASP A 112 11.73 7.32 -4.21
C ASP A 112 11.28 8.46 -5.14
N PRO A 113 11.20 9.70 -4.61
CA PRO A 113 10.85 10.86 -5.42
C PRO A 113 11.93 11.22 -6.43
N TYR A 114 13.21 10.84 -6.20
CA TYR A 114 14.30 11.09 -7.14
C TYR A 114 14.22 10.16 -8.36
N GLY A 115 14.06 8.87 -8.13
CA GLY A 115 13.96 7.87 -9.20
C GLY A 115 12.66 7.92 -9.98
N SER A 116 11.62 8.56 -9.44
CA SER A 116 10.30 8.64 -10.09
C SER A 116 10.12 9.83 -11.03
N LEU A 117 10.96 10.87 -10.93
CA LEU A 117 10.91 12.07 -11.76
C LEU A 117 12.04 12.04 -12.79
N ASN A 118 11.74 12.44 -14.05
CA ASN A 118 12.77 12.58 -15.07
C ASN A 118 13.65 13.80 -14.76
N PRO A 119 14.95 13.65 -14.44
CA PRO A 119 15.80 14.75 -14.02
C PRO A 119 16.08 15.79 -15.13
N ARG A 120 15.74 15.47 -16.38
CA ARG A 120 15.97 16.33 -17.57
C ARG A 120 14.72 17.11 -18.00
N MET A 121 13.60 16.91 -17.33
CA MET A 121 12.33 17.56 -17.65
C MET A 121 11.97 18.56 -16.54
N THR A 122 11.44 19.72 -16.91
CA THR A 122 10.85 20.64 -15.95
C THR A 122 9.53 20.10 -15.40
N VAL A 123 9.05 20.68 -14.30
CA VAL A 123 7.75 20.30 -13.73
C VAL A 123 6.62 20.44 -14.75
N GLY A 124 6.61 21.59 -15.47
CA GLY A 124 5.63 21.85 -16.52
C GLY A 124 5.66 20.82 -17.66
N GLN A 125 6.87 20.40 -18.08
CA GLN A 125 7.02 19.37 -19.11
C GLN A 125 6.48 18.01 -18.64
N MET A 126 6.79 17.59 -17.41
CA MET A 126 6.30 16.32 -16.86
C MET A 126 4.78 16.30 -16.73
N LEU A 127 4.17 17.39 -16.27
CA LEU A 127 2.71 17.48 -16.15
C LEU A 127 2.03 17.55 -17.51
N SER A 128 2.63 18.30 -18.45
CA SER A 128 2.16 18.38 -19.85
C SER A 128 2.19 17.03 -20.54
N GLU A 129 3.26 16.24 -20.34
CA GLU A 129 3.36 14.87 -20.86
C GLU A 129 2.23 14.00 -20.33
N ALA A 130 2.01 13.97 -19.00
CA ALA A 130 0.96 13.18 -18.38
C ALA A 130 -0.43 13.54 -18.91
N LEU A 131 -0.73 14.82 -19.05
CA LEU A 131 -1.99 15.32 -19.61
C LEU A 131 -2.18 14.95 -21.08
N SER A 132 -1.09 15.02 -21.88
CA SER A 132 -1.15 14.78 -23.32
C SER A 132 -1.25 13.30 -23.66
N VAL A 133 -0.48 12.43 -22.97
CA VAL A 133 -0.48 10.97 -23.23
C VAL A 133 -1.86 10.33 -22.98
N HIS A 134 -2.62 10.90 -22.05
CA HIS A 134 -3.94 10.41 -21.68
C HIS A 134 -5.10 11.24 -22.28
N ASP A 135 -4.81 12.17 -23.18
CA ASP A 135 -5.81 13.05 -23.82
C ASP A 135 -6.74 13.74 -22.81
N MET A 136 -6.17 14.17 -21.66
CA MET A 136 -6.96 14.70 -20.55
C MET A 136 -7.54 16.08 -20.86
N ARG A 137 -6.87 16.86 -21.71
CA ARG A 137 -7.28 18.22 -22.08
C ARG A 137 -6.82 18.54 -23.50
N PRO A 138 -7.54 19.40 -24.24
CA PRO A 138 -7.04 19.96 -25.50
C PRO A 138 -5.78 20.77 -25.24
N LYS A 139 -4.88 20.81 -26.21
CA LYS A 139 -3.53 21.40 -26.07
C LYS A 139 -3.54 22.82 -25.48
N HIS A 140 -4.50 23.65 -25.89
CA HIS A 140 -4.61 25.04 -25.41
C HIS A 140 -5.01 25.16 -23.92
N ALA A 141 -5.64 24.13 -23.34
CA ALA A 141 -6.07 24.12 -21.94
C ALA A 141 -5.03 23.48 -20.99
N ILE A 142 -3.99 22.85 -21.52
CA ILE A 142 -2.94 22.20 -20.72
C ILE A 142 -2.22 23.19 -19.78
N PRO A 143 -1.79 24.40 -20.21
CA PRO A 143 -1.10 25.33 -19.31
C PRO A 143 -1.94 25.74 -18.11
N ALA A 144 -3.21 26.04 -18.30
CA ALA A 144 -4.12 26.39 -17.20
C ALA A 144 -4.28 25.19 -16.22
N ARG A 145 -4.43 23.97 -16.75
CA ARG A 145 -4.56 22.77 -15.91
C ARG A 145 -3.28 22.49 -15.12
N ILE A 146 -2.11 22.75 -15.64
CA ILE A 146 -0.84 22.62 -14.91
C ILE A 146 -0.80 23.56 -13.70
N LEU A 147 -1.20 24.82 -13.87
CA LEU A 147 -1.28 25.78 -12.77
C LEU A 147 -2.26 25.32 -11.66
N GLU A 148 -3.44 24.81 -12.05
CA GLU A 148 -4.39 24.21 -11.10
C GLU A 148 -3.79 23.01 -10.32
N LEU A 149 -3.05 22.13 -11.02
CA LEU A 149 -2.39 21.01 -10.40
C LEU A 149 -1.29 21.43 -9.42
N MET A 150 -0.54 22.46 -9.75
CA MET A 150 0.49 23.01 -8.86
C MET A 150 -0.14 23.66 -7.62
N ASP A 151 -1.23 24.40 -7.77
CA ASP A 151 -2.00 24.97 -6.65
C ASP A 151 -2.57 23.87 -5.74
N LEU A 152 -3.15 22.80 -6.30
CA LEU A 152 -3.67 21.66 -5.57
C LEU A 152 -2.62 21.03 -4.63
N VAL A 153 -1.34 20.99 -5.05
CA VAL A 153 -0.25 20.44 -4.24
C VAL A 153 0.55 21.52 -3.50
N ARG A 154 0.06 22.77 -3.51
CA ARG A 154 0.68 23.92 -2.82
C ARG A 154 2.12 24.19 -3.27
N LEU A 155 2.36 24.11 -4.57
CA LEU A 155 3.62 24.50 -5.20
C LEU A 155 3.46 25.87 -5.86
N PRO A 156 4.48 26.77 -5.77
CA PRO A 156 4.44 28.08 -6.43
C PRO A 156 4.38 27.96 -7.95
N ALA A 157 3.56 28.80 -8.60
CA ALA A 157 3.40 28.80 -10.05
C ALA A 157 4.69 29.12 -10.82
N ASP A 158 5.58 29.94 -10.24
CA ASP A 158 6.88 30.32 -10.81
C ASP A 158 7.89 29.16 -10.84
N SER A 159 7.58 28.04 -10.20
CA SER A 159 8.45 26.85 -10.20
C SER A 159 8.13 25.86 -11.32
N ILE A 160 7.25 26.22 -12.26
CA ILE A 160 6.84 25.36 -13.39
C ILE A 160 8.02 25.02 -14.32
N ASP A 161 8.97 25.96 -14.51
CA ASP A 161 10.13 25.80 -15.39
C ASP A 161 11.36 25.23 -14.68
N LYS A 162 11.27 24.92 -13.38
CA LYS A 162 12.36 24.34 -12.60
C LYS A 162 12.50 22.85 -12.85
N LEU A 163 13.74 22.37 -12.71
CA LEU A 163 14.11 20.95 -12.78
C LEU A 163 13.97 20.29 -11.40
N PRO A 164 13.77 18.96 -11.32
CA PRO A 164 13.59 18.24 -10.06
C PRO A 164 14.67 18.47 -9.00
N HIS A 165 15.93 18.65 -9.40
CA HIS A 165 17.04 18.86 -8.47
C HIS A 165 17.00 20.22 -7.75
N GLU A 166 16.24 21.18 -8.25
CA GLU A 166 16.06 22.51 -7.65
C GLU A 166 15.03 22.53 -6.50
N PHE A 167 14.37 21.38 -6.24
CA PHE A 167 13.34 21.25 -5.21
C PHE A 167 13.82 20.46 -3.99
N SER A 168 13.26 20.76 -2.82
CA SER A 168 13.42 19.94 -1.63
C SER A 168 12.76 18.56 -1.79
N GLY A 169 13.10 17.60 -0.93
CA GLY A 169 12.48 16.25 -0.93
C GLY A 169 10.95 16.30 -0.85
N GLY A 170 10.41 17.10 0.06
CA GLY A 170 8.96 17.28 0.20
C GLY A 170 8.29 17.95 -1.01
N GLN A 171 8.96 18.90 -1.65
CA GLN A 171 8.46 19.50 -2.88
C GLN A 171 8.46 18.50 -4.04
N ARG A 172 9.51 17.68 -4.19
CA ARG A 172 9.53 16.59 -5.19
C ARG A 172 8.40 15.60 -4.97
N GLN A 173 8.10 15.28 -3.71
CA GLN A 173 6.98 14.41 -3.39
C GLN A 173 5.64 15.01 -3.83
N ARG A 174 5.45 16.33 -3.62
CA ARG A 174 4.28 17.07 -4.13
C ARG A 174 4.20 17.07 -5.64
N ILE A 175 5.34 17.17 -6.36
CA ILE A 175 5.38 17.02 -7.82
C ILE A 175 4.93 15.61 -8.23
N GLY A 176 5.38 14.55 -7.54
CA GLY A 176 4.94 13.18 -7.79
C GLY A 176 3.43 12.99 -7.57
N ILE A 177 2.88 13.60 -6.52
CA ILE A 177 1.43 13.64 -6.26
C ILE A 177 0.71 14.37 -7.40
N SER A 178 1.18 15.56 -7.79
CA SER A 178 0.60 16.36 -8.87
C SER A 178 0.56 15.60 -10.19
N ARG A 179 1.65 14.87 -10.53
CA ARG A 179 1.72 14.03 -11.72
C ARG A 179 0.68 12.90 -11.68
N ALA A 180 0.52 12.24 -10.54
CA ALA A 180 -0.48 11.20 -10.39
C ALA A 180 -1.92 11.76 -10.53
N LEU A 181 -2.17 12.98 -10.02
CA LEU A 181 -3.46 13.65 -10.11
C LEU A 181 -3.77 14.21 -11.51
N ALA A 182 -2.76 14.42 -12.35
CA ALA A 182 -2.93 14.99 -13.69
C ALA A 182 -3.92 14.17 -14.55
N VAL A 183 -3.97 12.86 -14.35
CA VAL A 183 -4.84 11.93 -15.09
C VAL A 183 -6.19 11.69 -14.41
N GLU A 184 -6.51 12.42 -13.35
CA GLU A 184 -7.78 12.35 -12.60
C GLU A 184 -8.10 10.90 -12.16
N PRO A 185 -7.25 10.29 -11.32
CA PRO A 185 -7.42 8.91 -10.89
C PRO A 185 -8.58 8.77 -9.89
N GLU A 186 -9.16 7.57 -9.78
CA GLU A 186 -10.09 7.20 -8.72
C GLU A 186 -9.39 6.54 -7.53
N VAL A 187 -8.23 5.91 -7.79
CA VAL A 187 -7.43 5.22 -6.79
C VAL A 187 -5.99 5.72 -6.81
N LEU A 188 -5.48 6.09 -5.64
CA LEU A 188 -4.07 6.39 -5.42
C LEU A 188 -3.44 5.31 -4.54
N VAL A 189 -2.34 4.74 -5.00
CA VAL A 189 -1.50 3.83 -4.21
C VAL A 189 -0.24 4.59 -3.81
N ALA A 190 -0.13 4.93 -2.53
CA ALA A 190 1.02 5.62 -1.95
C ALA A 190 1.94 4.60 -1.26
N ASP A 191 3.03 4.22 -1.94
CA ASP A 191 4.01 3.24 -1.42
C ASP A 191 5.13 3.99 -0.70
N GLU A 192 5.13 3.91 0.65
CA GLU A 192 6.10 4.55 1.54
C GLU A 192 6.39 6.03 1.21
N LEU A 193 5.32 6.74 0.85
CA LEU A 193 5.31 8.12 0.32
C LEU A 193 6.22 9.10 1.09
N VAL A 194 6.43 8.92 2.39
CA VAL A 194 7.10 9.88 3.26
C VAL A 194 8.32 9.32 3.99
N SER A 195 8.73 8.08 3.70
CA SER A 195 9.79 7.38 4.46
C SER A 195 11.16 8.06 4.43
N ALA A 196 11.46 8.79 3.36
CA ALA A 196 12.74 9.49 3.14
C ALA A 196 12.70 10.98 3.54
N LEU A 197 11.63 11.46 4.19
CA LEU A 197 11.43 12.86 4.54
C LEU A 197 11.58 13.08 6.05
N ASP A 198 11.97 14.30 6.43
CA ASP A 198 11.97 14.75 7.82
C ASP A 198 10.56 14.77 8.42
N VAL A 199 10.42 14.52 9.73
CA VAL A 199 9.13 14.38 10.44
C VAL A 199 8.17 15.55 10.18
N SER A 200 8.67 16.78 10.15
CA SER A 200 7.86 17.98 9.89
C SER A 200 7.33 18.00 8.46
N VAL A 201 8.14 17.59 7.49
CA VAL A 201 7.78 17.52 6.08
C VAL A 201 6.84 16.33 5.83
N GLN A 202 7.04 15.20 6.52
CA GLN A 202 6.11 14.06 6.49
C GLN A 202 4.68 14.49 6.85
N ALA A 203 4.53 15.23 7.96
CA ALA A 203 3.22 15.71 8.41
C ALA A 203 2.55 16.61 7.36
N GLN A 204 3.31 17.50 6.70
CA GLN A 204 2.79 18.37 5.64
C GLN A 204 2.30 17.58 4.42
N VAL A 205 3.04 16.56 3.98
CA VAL A 205 2.68 15.73 2.81
C VAL A 205 1.48 14.83 3.14
N VAL A 206 1.42 14.28 4.35
CA VAL A 206 0.28 13.46 4.80
C VAL A 206 -0.99 14.30 4.91
N ASN A 207 -0.92 15.51 5.49
CA ASN A 207 -2.08 16.41 5.56
C ASN A 207 -2.53 16.86 4.16
N LEU A 208 -1.59 17.11 3.23
CA LEU A 208 -1.93 17.39 1.84
C LEU A 208 -2.69 16.21 1.21
N LEU A 209 -2.24 14.98 1.44
CA LEU A 209 -2.91 13.78 0.90
C LEU A 209 -4.32 13.61 1.48
N LEU A 210 -4.52 13.91 2.78
CA LEU A 210 -5.84 13.93 3.42
C LEU A 210 -6.78 14.96 2.78
N ASP A 211 -6.29 16.19 2.58
CA ASP A 211 -7.08 17.25 1.96
C ASP A 211 -7.48 16.89 0.52
N LEU A 212 -6.54 16.32 -0.24
CA LEU A 212 -6.79 15.85 -1.61
C LEU A 212 -7.77 14.68 -1.64
N GLN A 213 -7.65 13.73 -0.71
CA GLN A 213 -8.56 12.59 -0.58
C GLN A 213 -10.00 13.07 -0.35
N ASN A 214 -10.19 14.01 0.58
CA ASN A 214 -11.50 14.59 0.89
C ASN A 214 -12.04 15.43 -0.28
N LYS A 215 -11.20 16.32 -0.85
CA LYS A 215 -11.61 17.25 -1.91
C LYS A 215 -11.99 16.53 -3.21
N LEU A 216 -11.27 15.46 -3.55
CA LEU A 216 -11.41 14.74 -4.81
C LEU A 216 -12.11 13.39 -4.65
N SER A 217 -12.56 13.04 -3.43
CA SER A 217 -13.19 11.74 -3.11
C SER A 217 -12.35 10.54 -3.56
N LEU A 218 -11.02 10.63 -3.40
CA LEU A 218 -10.08 9.60 -3.82
C LEU A 218 -10.20 8.37 -2.92
N THR A 219 -10.00 7.20 -3.52
CA THR A 219 -9.70 5.98 -2.78
C THR A 219 -8.19 5.87 -2.63
N VAL A 220 -7.68 5.66 -1.42
CA VAL A 220 -6.23 5.65 -1.17
C VAL A 220 -5.81 4.33 -0.54
N LEU A 221 -4.80 3.67 -1.12
CA LEU A 221 -4.02 2.64 -0.45
C LEU A 221 -2.74 3.29 0.09
N PHE A 222 -2.63 3.40 1.41
CA PHE A 222 -1.50 4.04 2.07
C PHE A 222 -0.58 3.00 2.70
N VAL A 223 0.56 2.74 2.07
CA VAL A 223 1.58 1.81 2.59
C VAL A 223 2.60 2.59 3.39
N ALA A 224 2.78 2.23 4.66
CA ALA A 224 3.81 2.82 5.52
C ALA A 224 4.30 1.82 6.56
N HIS A 225 5.47 2.11 7.13
CA HIS A 225 6.02 1.40 8.28
C HIS A 225 5.72 2.13 9.60
N ASP A 226 5.41 3.43 9.56
CA ASP A 226 5.04 4.21 10.75
C ASP A 226 3.54 4.08 11.04
N LEU A 227 3.23 3.33 12.10
CA LEU A 227 1.88 3.08 12.58
C LEU A 227 1.13 4.36 12.98
N ARG A 228 1.83 5.41 13.40
CA ARG A 228 1.22 6.69 13.80
C ARG A 228 0.67 7.44 12.60
N LEU A 229 1.43 7.48 11.51
CA LEU A 229 0.98 8.08 10.25
C LEU A 229 -0.24 7.33 9.69
N VAL A 230 -0.18 5.99 9.70
CA VAL A 230 -1.30 5.15 9.26
C VAL A 230 -2.54 5.38 10.10
N ARG A 231 -2.41 5.46 11.44
CA ARG A 231 -3.52 5.78 12.33
C ARG A 231 -4.16 7.14 12.01
N HIS A 232 -3.36 8.11 11.60
CA HIS A 232 -3.83 9.47 11.32
C HIS A 232 -4.62 9.57 10.01
N ILE A 233 -4.18 8.86 8.96
CA ILE A 233 -4.74 9.01 7.61
C ILE A 233 -5.77 7.94 7.23
N SER A 234 -5.75 6.77 7.88
CA SER A 234 -6.50 5.61 7.40
C SER A 234 -7.84 5.46 8.08
N HIS A 235 -8.87 5.11 7.32
CA HIS A 235 -10.18 4.68 7.81
C HIS A 235 -10.12 3.24 8.33
N ARG A 236 -9.46 2.36 7.58
CA ARG A 236 -9.21 0.97 7.93
C ARG A 236 -7.73 0.64 7.78
N VAL A 237 -7.27 -0.34 8.53
CA VAL A 237 -5.88 -0.81 8.48
C VAL A 237 -5.85 -2.31 8.26
N ALA A 238 -4.98 -2.75 7.36
CA ALA A 238 -4.62 -4.14 7.16
C ALA A 238 -3.16 -4.36 7.59
N VAL A 239 -2.96 -5.34 8.47
CA VAL A 239 -1.65 -5.70 9.00
C VAL A 239 -1.12 -6.90 8.21
N MET A 240 0.06 -6.75 7.62
CA MET A 240 0.71 -7.79 6.82
C MET A 240 1.89 -8.40 7.56
N TYR A 241 1.99 -9.71 7.51
CA TYR A 241 3.12 -10.48 8.01
C TYR A 241 3.51 -11.54 6.99
N LEU A 242 4.75 -11.55 6.58
CA LEU A 242 5.38 -12.56 5.69
C LEU A 242 4.51 -12.96 4.48
N GLY A 243 3.98 -11.94 3.75
CA GLY A 243 3.17 -12.10 2.55
C GLY A 243 1.68 -12.39 2.79
N GLU A 244 1.20 -12.31 4.01
CA GLU A 244 -0.21 -12.56 4.37
C GLU A 244 -0.82 -11.36 5.10
N VAL A 245 -2.12 -11.16 4.94
CA VAL A 245 -2.90 -10.25 5.80
C VAL A 245 -3.31 -11.03 7.05
N VAL A 246 -2.82 -10.61 8.20
CA VAL A 246 -3.09 -11.29 9.49
C VAL A 246 -4.23 -10.66 10.27
N GLU A 247 -4.47 -9.38 10.08
CA GLU A 247 -5.58 -8.66 10.70
C GLU A 247 -5.99 -7.48 9.82
N VAL A 248 -7.30 -7.19 9.73
CA VAL A 248 -7.84 -6.00 9.08
C VAL A 248 -9.09 -5.53 9.80
N GLY A 249 -9.22 -4.23 9.98
CA GLY A 249 -10.37 -3.64 10.67
C GLY A 249 -10.38 -2.12 10.61
N ASP A 250 -11.41 -1.54 11.21
CA ASP A 250 -11.47 -0.10 11.47
C ASP A 250 -10.25 0.35 12.25
N THR A 251 -9.69 1.50 11.89
CA THR A 251 -8.44 2.00 12.46
C THR A 251 -8.53 2.16 13.97
N GLN A 252 -9.60 2.79 14.49
CA GLN A 252 -9.70 3.05 15.91
C GLN A 252 -9.86 1.76 16.71
N THR A 253 -10.68 0.84 16.19
CA THR A 253 -10.91 -0.47 16.80
C THR A 253 -9.63 -1.31 16.83
N LEU A 254 -8.91 -1.39 15.72
CA LEU A 254 -7.66 -2.15 15.61
C LEU A 254 -6.56 -1.61 16.55
N TYR A 255 -6.44 -0.28 16.67
CA TYR A 255 -5.45 0.33 17.57
C TYR A 255 -5.84 0.22 19.05
N ARG A 256 -7.13 0.17 19.37
CA ARG A 256 -7.62 0.04 20.76
C ARG A 256 -7.61 -1.40 21.23
N THR A 257 -8.06 -2.32 20.40
CA THR A 257 -8.26 -3.75 20.72
C THR A 257 -7.70 -4.64 19.61
N PRO A 258 -6.36 -4.67 19.40
CA PRO A 258 -5.74 -5.55 18.43
C PRO A 258 -5.94 -7.02 18.82
N LEU A 259 -6.39 -7.84 17.88
CA LEU A 259 -6.70 -9.24 18.13
C LEU A 259 -5.52 -10.17 17.83
N HIS A 260 -4.76 -9.91 16.75
CA HIS A 260 -3.63 -10.75 16.40
C HIS A 260 -2.40 -10.43 17.26
N PRO A 261 -1.71 -11.43 17.84
CA PRO A 261 -0.51 -11.21 18.68
C PRO A 261 0.60 -10.41 17.98
N TYR A 262 0.76 -10.55 16.67
CA TYR A 262 1.68 -9.73 15.89
C TYR A 262 1.28 -8.26 15.86
N THR A 263 0.00 -7.95 15.65
CA THR A 263 -0.52 -6.57 15.70
C THR A 263 -0.28 -5.94 17.07
N GLN A 264 -0.54 -6.70 18.14
CA GLN A 264 -0.27 -6.26 19.51
C GLN A 264 1.21 -5.93 19.72
N ALA A 265 2.11 -6.78 19.20
CA ALA A 265 3.54 -6.57 19.32
C ALA A 265 4.03 -5.37 18.49
N LEU A 266 3.51 -5.18 17.25
CA LEU A 266 3.81 -4.02 16.42
C LEU A 266 3.39 -2.71 17.10
N LEU A 267 2.18 -2.67 17.68
CA LEU A 267 1.67 -1.48 18.36
C LEU A 267 2.45 -1.15 19.64
N ARG A 268 2.91 -2.17 20.39
CA ARG A 268 3.79 -1.98 21.57
C ARG A 268 5.19 -1.52 21.19
N ALA A 269 5.70 -1.92 20.02
CA ALA A 269 7.01 -1.50 19.54
C ALA A 269 7.01 -0.08 18.96
N ALA A 270 5.84 0.46 18.62
CA ALA A 270 5.72 1.82 18.10
C ALA A 270 6.14 2.85 19.18
N PRO A 271 7.00 3.83 18.86
CA PRO A 271 7.42 4.86 19.81
C PRO A 271 6.22 5.61 20.38
N SER A 272 6.08 5.63 21.70
CA SER A 272 5.04 6.42 22.38
C SER A 272 5.56 7.84 22.63
N LEU A 273 4.68 8.83 22.44
CA LEU A 273 4.93 10.22 22.86
C LEU A 273 4.71 10.41 24.36
N ASP A 274 4.07 9.46 25.04
CA ASP A 274 3.83 9.51 26.49
C ASP A 274 5.13 9.21 27.25
N PRO A 275 5.63 10.18 28.04
CA PRO A 275 6.85 10.00 28.84
C PRO A 275 6.77 8.81 29.82
N ALA A 276 5.57 8.45 30.31
CA ALA A 276 5.36 7.36 31.26
C ALA A 276 5.59 5.96 30.64
N THR A 277 5.56 5.87 29.30
CA THR A 277 5.76 4.64 28.54
C THR A 277 7.12 4.56 27.85
N ARG A 278 7.94 5.63 27.97
CA ARG A 278 9.34 5.63 27.46
C ARG A 278 10.15 4.52 28.11
N GLY A 279 10.79 3.70 27.28
CA GLY A 279 11.66 2.58 27.75
C GLY A 279 10.93 1.26 27.99
N LYS A 280 9.61 1.18 27.87
CA LYS A 280 8.85 -0.08 27.93
C LYS A 280 8.60 -0.70 26.56
N ASN A 281 9.28 -0.21 25.52
CA ASN A 281 9.16 -0.75 24.16
C ASN A 281 9.69 -2.18 24.14
N VAL A 282 8.78 -3.14 24.12
CA VAL A 282 9.12 -4.55 23.93
C VAL A 282 9.31 -4.74 22.42
N SER A 283 10.57 -4.79 21.99
CA SER A 283 10.87 -5.17 20.61
C SER A 283 10.32 -6.55 20.31
N LEU A 284 9.80 -6.74 19.09
CA LEU A 284 9.44 -8.07 18.60
C LEU A 284 10.66 -8.99 18.71
N THR A 285 10.56 -10.01 19.56
CA THR A 285 11.63 -10.99 19.75
C THR A 285 11.77 -11.89 18.51
N GLY A 286 13.02 -12.20 18.14
CA GLY A 286 13.35 -13.07 17.00
C GLY A 286 13.39 -12.36 15.66
N GLU A 287 14.15 -12.91 14.72
CA GLU A 287 14.26 -12.42 13.35
C GLU A 287 13.04 -12.79 12.52
N LEU A 288 12.75 -11.99 11.48
CA LEU A 288 11.71 -12.30 10.50
C LEU A 288 12.11 -13.57 9.74
N PRO A 289 11.26 -14.62 9.71
CA PRO A 289 11.56 -15.83 8.96
C PRO A 289 11.77 -15.54 7.47
N SER A 290 12.58 -16.37 6.82
CA SER A 290 12.88 -16.19 5.40
C SER A 290 11.65 -16.43 4.52
N PRO A 291 11.32 -15.53 3.57
CA PRO A 291 10.25 -15.74 2.60
C PRO A 291 10.57 -16.83 1.56
N LEU A 292 11.81 -17.35 1.56
CA LEU A 292 12.22 -18.50 0.74
C LEU A 292 11.71 -19.84 1.31
N SER A 293 11.62 -19.92 2.64
CA SER A 293 11.16 -21.10 3.35
C SER A 293 10.31 -20.66 4.55
N PRO A 294 9.11 -20.12 4.29
CA PRO A 294 8.25 -19.65 5.36
C PRO A 294 7.81 -20.81 6.26
N PRO A 295 7.58 -20.54 7.56
CA PRO A 295 7.10 -21.55 8.51
C PRO A 295 5.80 -22.20 8.04
N ALA A 296 5.63 -23.49 8.32
CA ALA A 296 4.38 -24.21 8.12
C ALA A 296 3.30 -23.69 9.10
N GLY A 297 2.04 -23.95 8.81
CA GLY A 297 0.93 -23.48 9.64
C GLY A 297 0.83 -21.96 9.70
N CYS A 298 0.58 -21.41 10.88
CA CYS A 298 0.60 -19.97 11.12
C CYS A 298 2.02 -19.42 10.95
N ARG A 299 2.23 -18.49 10.02
CA ARG A 299 3.56 -17.95 9.74
C ARG A 299 4.20 -17.20 10.90
N PHE A 300 3.38 -16.71 11.83
CA PHE A 300 3.85 -16.02 13.03
C PHE A 300 4.18 -16.97 14.20
N HIS A 301 3.92 -18.28 14.10
CA HIS A 301 4.05 -19.22 15.23
C HIS A 301 5.45 -19.23 15.86
N THR A 302 6.51 -19.00 15.10
CA THR A 302 7.90 -18.98 15.58
C THR A 302 8.24 -17.81 16.51
N ARG A 303 7.40 -16.74 16.47
CA ARG A 303 7.57 -15.50 17.26
C ARG A 303 6.35 -15.23 18.14
N CYS A 304 5.34 -16.10 18.12
CA CYS A 304 4.08 -15.88 18.83
C CYS A 304 4.21 -16.29 20.30
N PRO A 305 3.92 -15.42 21.26
CA PRO A 305 3.93 -15.79 22.68
C PRO A 305 2.82 -16.77 23.05
N ASN A 306 1.76 -16.87 22.23
CA ASN A 306 0.58 -17.70 22.45
C ASN A 306 0.55 -18.90 21.50
N VAL A 307 1.72 -19.41 21.06
CA VAL A 307 1.81 -20.51 20.10
C VAL A 307 1.24 -21.82 20.70
N THR A 308 0.45 -22.54 19.90
CA THR A 308 -0.04 -23.90 20.20
C THR A 308 0.41 -24.87 19.12
N ASP A 309 0.25 -26.18 19.34
CA ASP A 309 0.57 -27.21 18.35
C ASP A 309 -0.26 -27.04 17.06
N ARG A 310 -1.51 -26.61 17.19
CA ARG A 310 -2.36 -26.27 16.04
C ARG A 310 -1.73 -25.19 15.17
N CYS A 311 -1.13 -24.15 15.77
CA CYS A 311 -0.47 -23.07 15.05
C CYS A 311 0.74 -23.53 14.21
N ARG A 312 1.37 -24.67 14.58
CA ARG A 312 2.51 -25.23 13.85
C ARG A 312 2.12 -25.99 12.60
N ILE A 313 0.88 -26.51 12.58
CA ILE A 313 0.40 -27.45 11.57
C ILE A 313 -0.64 -26.79 10.65
N GLU A 314 -1.57 -26.03 11.23
CA GLU A 314 -2.72 -25.46 10.52
C GLU A 314 -2.54 -23.95 10.27
N ARG A 315 -2.75 -23.53 9.02
CA ARG A 315 -2.77 -22.12 8.64
C ARG A 315 -4.11 -21.48 9.05
N PRO A 316 -4.11 -20.42 9.88
CA PRO A 316 -5.34 -19.74 10.25
C PRO A 316 -5.92 -18.99 9.05
N VAL A 317 -7.24 -19.01 8.90
CA VAL A 317 -7.98 -18.28 7.86
C VAL A 317 -8.44 -16.95 8.41
N LEU A 318 -8.41 -15.90 7.56
CA LEU A 318 -8.90 -14.57 7.91
C LEU A 318 -10.43 -14.63 8.12
N THR A 319 -10.89 -14.58 9.37
CA THR A 319 -12.30 -14.71 9.77
C THR A 319 -12.83 -13.43 10.41
N LEU A 320 -14.10 -13.10 10.12
CA LEU A 320 -14.77 -11.96 10.73
C LEU A 320 -15.12 -12.26 12.19
N LYS A 321 -14.81 -11.31 13.08
CA LYS A 321 -15.11 -11.37 14.52
C LYS A 321 -16.25 -10.43 14.89
N ALA A 322 -16.81 -10.59 16.08
CA ALA A 322 -17.90 -9.77 16.59
C ALA A 322 -17.55 -8.27 16.65
N SER A 323 -16.28 -7.93 16.80
CA SER A 323 -15.76 -6.55 16.77
C SER A 323 -15.77 -5.91 15.36
N GLY A 324 -16.15 -6.64 14.31
CA GLY A 324 -16.07 -6.20 12.91
C GLY A 324 -14.68 -6.33 12.26
N GLN A 325 -13.66 -6.72 13.04
CA GLN A 325 -12.32 -7.01 12.53
C GLN A 325 -12.29 -8.40 11.87
N LYS A 326 -11.49 -8.55 10.81
CA LYS A 326 -11.13 -9.86 10.27
C LYS A 326 -9.73 -10.22 10.78
N VAL A 327 -9.54 -11.42 11.33
CA VAL A 327 -8.26 -11.86 11.89
C VAL A 327 -7.94 -13.31 11.51
N ALA A 328 -6.67 -13.56 11.18
CA ALA A 328 -6.12 -14.88 10.89
C ALA A 328 -5.35 -15.41 12.12
N CYS A 329 -6.06 -15.81 13.15
CA CYS A 329 -5.49 -16.32 14.40
C CYS A 329 -6.38 -17.40 15.02
N HIS A 330 -5.78 -18.47 15.51
CA HIS A 330 -6.51 -19.54 16.19
C HIS A 330 -6.94 -19.16 17.63
N TRP A 331 -6.34 -18.11 18.19
CA TRP A 331 -6.59 -17.59 19.53
C TRP A 331 -7.65 -16.49 19.60
N ALA A 332 -7.87 -15.77 18.51
CA ALA A 332 -8.79 -14.62 18.46
C ALA A 332 -10.23 -15.02 18.14
#